data_bafa0416cf6a2a279df87b51e24de7fb
#
_entry.id   bafa0416cf6a2a279df87b51e24de7fb
#
_cell.length_a   1.000
_cell.length_b   1.000
_cell.length_c   1.000
_cell.angle_alpha   90.00
_cell.angle_beta   90.00
_cell.angle_gamma   90.00
#
_symmetry.space_group_name_H-M   'P 1'
#
loop_
_entity.id
_entity.type
_entity.pdbx_description
1 polymer ?
#
loop_
_entity_poly.entity_id
_entity_poly.type
_entity_poly.pdbx_seq_one_letter_code
_entity_poly.pdbx_strand_id
1 'polypeptide(L)'
;NDTIRYYNEDPVFRRYKHYLMTGTFDYVFLENYMLVLSHDEVVHGKGSMFNKMAGSHQDKFGALKTAYTMMMGHPGKKLLFMGQDFGQEAEWDYKGELQWHLCDDPGHRDIMDCYRRLLALYTSRTVLYNDAGKENVFEWINNADYMRDIFSFIRRNPWNYNDALVFVCNFAPVERDPMEIGVPVSGDYVKVFSTYADEPEYSLTAIREECDGR
;
A
#
# COMPACT_ATOMS: atom_id res chain seq x y z
N ASN A 1 1.53 -1.36 14.52
CA ASN A 1 1.96 0.00 14.95
C ASN A 1 3.21 0.49 14.20
N ASP A 2 4.10 -0.39 13.72
CA ASP A 2 5.34 0.02 13.06
C ASP A 2 5.09 0.73 11.73
N THR A 3 4.15 0.25 10.94
CA THR A 3 3.75 0.92 9.68
C THR A 3 3.22 2.33 9.94
N ILE A 4 2.40 2.52 10.98
CA ILE A 4 1.89 3.86 11.35
C ILE A 4 3.05 4.78 11.80
N ARG A 5 4.01 4.26 12.55
CA ARG A 5 5.21 5.02 12.92
C ARG A 5 6.02 5.45 11.70
N TYR A 6 6.13 4.57 10.69
CA TYR A 6 6.77 4.92 9.44
C TYR A 6 5.99 6.00 8.68
N TYR A 7 4.66 5.90 8.60
CA TYR A 7 3.83 6.89 7.89
C TYR A 7 3.89 8.28 8.55
N ASN A 8 3.98 8.32 9.88
CA ASN A 8 4.07 9.57 10.64
C ASN A 8 5.46 10.21 10.62
N GLU A 9 6.49 9.48 10.18
CA GLU A 9 7.83 10.02 10.07
C GLU A 9 7.94 10.99 8.89
N ASP A 10 8.66 12.09 9.11
CA ASP A 10 9.02 13.01 8.02
C ASP A 10 9.73 12.23 6.90
N PRO A 11 9.31 12.40 5.64
CA PRO A 11 9.88 11.66 4.51
C PRO A 11 11.41 11.73 4.42
N VAL A 12 12.03 12.85 4.81
CA VAL A 12 13.49 13.00 4.80
C VAL A 12 14.17 12.00 5.75
N PHE A 13 13.51 11.59 6.83
CA PHE A 13 14.05 10.69 7.84
C PHE A 13 13.57 9.25 7.70
N ARG A 14 12.61 8.94 6.82
CA ARG A 14 12.09 7.59 6.59
C ARG A 14 13.15 6.58 6.21
N ARG A 15 14.19 7.01 5.50
CA ARG A 15 15.36 6.18 5.17
C ARG A 15 16.00 5.48 6.37
N TYR A 16 15.95 6.08 7.55
CA TYR A 16 16.49 5.51 8.80
C TYR A 16 15.50 4.57 9.50
N LYS A 17 14.26 4.53 9.05
CA LYS A 17 13.16 3.75 9.62
C LYS A 17 12.51 2.76 8.63
N HIS A 18 13.16 2.54 7.51
CA HIS A 18 12.69 1.66 6.45
C HIS A 18 12.37 0.24 6.98
N TYR A 19 13.14 -0.23 7.96
CA TYR A 19 12.95 -1.50 8.64
C TYR A 19 11.57 -1.64 9.32
N LEU A 20 10.90 -0.54 9.68
CA LEU A 20 9.55 -0.58 10.25
C LEU A 20 8.51 -1.14 9.26
N MET A 21 8.76 -0.96 7.97
CA MET A 21 7.90 -1.52 6.94
C MET A 21 8.29 -2.96 6.60
N THR A 22 9.58 -3.21 6.40
CA THR A 22 10.07 -4.53 5.98
C THR A 22 9.91 -5.58 7.08
N GLY A 23 10.15 -5.23 8.34
CA GLY A 23 10.03 -6.13 9.49
C GLY A 23 8.61 -6.66 9.72
N THR A 24 7.56 -6.00 9.20
CA THR A 24 6.20 -6.52 9.32
C THR A 24 5.99 -7.83 8.53
N PHE A 25 6.86 -8.12 7.59
CA PHE A 25 6.78 -9.31 6.75
C PHE A 25 7.52 -10.52 7.34
N ASP A 26 8.40 -10.33 8.33
CA ASP A 26 9.21 -11.39 8.91
C ASP A 26 8.36 -12.47 9.61
N TYR A 27 7.20 -12.09 10.12
CA TYR A 27 6.30 -12.98 10.86
C TYR A 27 4.93 -13.18 10.22
N VAL A 28 4.70 -12.58 9.06
CA VAL A 28 3.36 -12.53 8.43
C VAL A 28 2.74 -13.90 8.13
N PHE A 29 3.57 -14.94 8.00
CA PHE A 29 3.13 -16.30 7.69
C PHE A 29 3.09 -17.24 8.91
N LEU A 30 3.46 -16.75 10.10
CA LEU A 30 3.44 -17.57 11.31
C LEU A 30 2.01 -17.90 11.75
N GLU A 31 1.08 -16.96 11.53
CA GLU A 31 -0.34 -17.10 11.90
C GLU A 31 -1.24 -16.54 10.79
N ASN A 32 -2.55 -16.62 10.99
CA ASN A 32 -3.54 -15.99 10.12
C ASN A 32 -3.82 -14.57 10.63
N TYR A 33 -3.03 -13.62 10.18
CA TYR A 33 -3.16 -12.23 10.61
C TYR A 33 -4.30 -11.49 9.91
N MET A 34 -4.89 -10.56 10.67
CA MET A 34 -5.71 -9.49 10.15
C MET A 34 -4.94 -8.17 10.27
N LEU A 35 -4.78 -7.47 9.17
CA LEU A 35 -4.18 -6.12 9.15
C LEU A 35 -5.25 -5.13 9.58
N VAL A 36 -5.16 -4.69 10.83
CA VAL A 36 -6.21 -3.93 11.48
C VAL A 36 -5.81 -2.46 11.56
N LEU A 37 -6.58 -1.61 10.86
CA LEU A 37 -6.66 -0.19 11.15
C LEU A 37 -8.00 0.07 11.85
N SER A 38 -8.06 -0.32 13.13
CA SER A 38 -9.28 -0.29 13.94
C SER A 38 -9.52 1.07 14.60
N HIS A 39 -10.58 1.14 15.43
CA HIS A 39 -10.84 2.28 16.29
C HIS A 39 -9.67 2.60 17.23
N ASP A 40 -8.93 1.59 17.68
CA ASP A 40 -7.79 1.76 18.59
C ASP A 40 -6.71 2.70 18.04
N GLU A 41 -6.63 2.84 16.72
CA GLU A 41 -5.65 3.72 16.07
C GLU A 41 -6.15 5.17 15.94
N VAL A 42 -7.43 5.42 16.18
CA VAL A 42 -8.07 6.72 15.89
C VAL A 42 -8.90 7.27 17.05
N VAL A 43 -8.62 6.85 18.29
CA VAL A 43 -9.32 7.27 19.53
C VAL A 43 -8.32 7.71 20.60
N HIS A 44 -8.82 8.34 21.65
CA HIS A 44 -8.08 8.67 22.87
C HIS A 44 -6.85 9.57 22.66
N GLY A 45 -7.01 10.60 21.84
CA GLY A 45 -5.96 11.57 21.56
C GLY A 45 -4.92 11.08 20.52
N LYS A 46 -5.20 9.99 19.83
CA LYS A 46 -4.31 9.45 18.79
C LYS A 46 -4.49 10.13 17.41
N GLY A 47 -5.57 10.91 17.23
CA GLY A 47 -5.91 11.56 15.96
C GLY A 47 -6.40 10.59 14.88
N SER A 48 -6.73 11.11 13.70
CA SER A 48 -7.19 10.30 12.57
C SER A 48 -6.03 9.65 11.79
N MET A 49 -6.33 8.66 10.95
CA MET A 49 -5.33 8.08 10.05
C MET A 49 -4.79 9.10 9.05
N PHE A 50 -5.65 10.01 8.55
CA PHE A 50 -5.23 11.09 7.67
C PHE A 50 -4.19 11.99 8.34
N ASN A 51 -4.40 12.35 9.61
CA ASN A 51 -3.48 13.19 10.36
C ASN A 51 -2.20 12.50 10.82
N LYS A 52 -2.15 11.17 10.75
CA LYS A 52 -0.90 10.40 10.96
C LYS A 52 0.01 10.37 9.73
N MET A 53 -0.49 10.80 8.57
CA MET A 53 0.37 10.94 7.39
C MET A 53 1.24 12.17 7.56
N ALA A 54 2.55 12.03 7.34
CA ALA A 54 3.50 13.15 7.36
C ALA A 54 3.38 14.02 6.10
N GLY A 55 3.89 15.23 6.19
CA GLY A 55 3.89 16.21 5.11
C GLY A 55 2.82 17.30 5.24
N SER A 56 2.68 18.12 4.21
CA SER A 56 1.63 19.12 4.12
C SER A 56 0.24 18.47 4.04
N HIS A 57 -0.81 19.25 4.23
CA HIS A 57 -2.18 18.74 4.08
C HIS A 57 -2.39 18.06 2.71
N GLN A 58 -1.84 18.62 1.64
CA GLN A 58 -1.93 18.07 0.30
C GLN A 58 -1.15 16.73 0.16
N ASP A 59 0.03 16.63 0.77
CA ASP A 59 0.84 15.40 0.71
C ASP A 59 0.14 14.22 1.39
N LYS A 60 -0.66 14.48 2.42
CA LYS A 60 -1.37 13.44 3.18
C LYS A 60 -2.36 12.65 2.31
N PHE A 61 -2.97 13.24 1.30
CA PHE A 61 -3.87 12.54 0.38
C PHE A 61 -3.12 11.43 -0.38
N GLY A 62 -1.97 11.76 -0.96
CA GLY A 62 -1.13 10.79 -1.66
C GLY A 62 -0.56 9.72 -0.72
N ALA A 63 -0.07 10.14 0.45
CA ALA A 63 0.49 9.25 1.45
C ALA A 63 -0.53 8.22 1.97
N LEU A 64 -1.77 8.64 2.24
CA LEU A 64 -2.82 7.75 2.72
C LEU A 64 -3.24 6.75 1.64
N LYS A 65 -3.39 7.18 0.39
CA LYS A 65 -3.67 6.28 -0.74
C LYS A 65 -2.57 5.23 -0.92
N THR A 66 -1.29 5.64 -0.82
CA THR A 66 -0.15 4.73 -0.88
C THR A 66 -0.13 3.74 0.28
N ALA A 67 -0.45 4.21 1.51
CA ALA A 67 -0.55 3.36 2.69
C ALA A 67 -1.64 2.29 2.54
N TYR A 68 -2.80 2.64 1.99
CA TYR A 68 -3.87 1.68 1.72
C TYR A 68 -3.51 0.71 0.60
N THR A 69 -2.80 1.15 -0.43
CA THR A 69 -2.29 0.29 -1.49
C THR A 69 -1.31 -0.75 -0.94
N MET A 70 -0.38 -0.30 -0.09
CA MET A 70 0.55 -1.18 0.60
C MET A 70 -0.18 -2.19 1.49
N MET A 71 -1.18 -1.75 2.26
CA MET A 71 -2.00 -2.62 3.09
C MET A 71 -2.73 -3.68 2.26
N MET A 72 -3.30 -3.31 1.11
CA MET A 72 -4.00 -4.25 0.23
C MET A 72 -3.06 -5.29 -0.38
N GLY A 73 -1.83 -4.91 -0.71
CA GLY A 73 -0.81 -5.83 -1.20
C GLY A 73 -0.20 -6.73 -0.12
N HIS A 74 -0.16 -6.29 1.13
CA HIS A 74 0.39 -7.07 2.24
C HIS A 74 -0.41 -8.37 2.46
N PRO A 75 0.21 -9.54 2.73
CA PRO A 75 -0.52 -10.74 3.14
C PRO A 75 -1.38 -10.52 4.39
N GLY A 76 -2.43 -11.32 4.57
CA GLY A 76 -3.38 -11.20 5.67
C GLY A 76 -4.70 -10.52 5.29
N LYS A 77 -5.72 -10.70 6.12
CA LYS A 77 -7.04 -10.08 5.93
C LYS A 77 -6.99 -8.59 6.26
N LYS A 78 -7.88 -7.81 5.67
CA LYS A 78 -7.92 -6.35 5.81
C LYS A 78 -9.07 -5.91 6.68
N LEU A 79 -8.82 -4.92 7.52
CA LEU A 79 -9.86 -4.20 8.24
C LEU A 79 -9.53 -2.71 8.22
N LEU A 80 -10.47 -1.91 7.74
CA LEU A 80 -10.44 -0.46 7.81
C LEU A 80 -11.66 -0.01 8.61
N PHE A 81 -11.43 0.86 9.59
CA PHE A 81 -12.51 1.38 10.43
C PHE A 81 -13.22 2.56 9.76
N MET A 82 -14.48 2.80 10.16
CA MET A 82 -15.36 3.80 9.57
C MET A 82 -14.74 5.21 9.52
N GLY A 83 -14.94 5.93 8.43
CA GLY A 83 -14.40 7.26 8.19
C GLY A 83 -12.96 7.28 7.64
N GLN A 84 -12.24 6.17 7.76
CA GLN A 84 -10.88 6.09 7.21
C GLN A 84 -10.90 5.96 5.67
N ASP A 85 -11.94 5.39 5.11
CA ASP A 85 -12.15 5.17 3.68
C ASP A 85 -12.29 6.46 2.86
N PHE A 86 -12.66 7.57 3.50
CA PHE A 86 -12.62 8.91 2.90
C PHE A 86 -11.62 9.87 3.58
N GLY A 87 -10.78 9.33 4.48
CA GLY A 87 -9.72 10.10 5.12
C GLY A 87 -10.22 11.12 6.14
N GLN A 88 -11.21 10.77 6.98
CA GLN A 88 -11.70 11.64 8.04
C GLN A 88 -10.54 12.30 8.80
N GLU A 89 -10.63 13.62 9.02
CA GLU A 89 -9.57 14.40 9.68
C GLU A 89 -9.70 14.42 11.20
N ALA A 90 -10.93 14.42 11.71
CA ALA A 90 -11.14 14.36 13.15
C ALA A 90 -10.86 12.95 13.68
N GLU A 91 -10.41 12.91 14.93
CA GLU A 91 -10.41 11.67 15.71
C GLU A 91 -11.83 11.10 15.78
N TRP A 92 -11.96 9.78 15.75
CA TRP A 92 -13.27 9.16 15.86
C TRP A 92 -13.89 9.39 17.23
N ASP A 93 -15.13 9.90 17.22
CA ASP A 93 -15.95 10.10 18.41
C ASP A 93 -17.24 9.29 18.29
N TYR A 94 -17.46 8.36 19.23
CA TYR A 94 -18.66 7.52 19.26
C TYR A 94 -19.96 8.31 19.56
N LYS A 95 -19.85 9.56 20.03
CA LYS A 95 -20.99 10.44 20.32
C LYS A 95 -21.36 11.34 19.13
N GLY A 96 -20.46 11.44 18.17
CA GLY A 96 -20.62 12.32 17.02
C GLY A 96 -20.89 11.57 15.73
N GLU A 97 -21.23 12.31 14.70
CA GLU A 97 -21.27 11.81 13.33
C GLU A 97 -19.88 11.84 12.68
N LEU A 98 -19.69 11.01 11.66
CA LEU A 98 -18.54 11.12 10.77
C LEU A 98 -18.59 12.46 10.03
N GLN A 99 -17.43 12.96 9.63
CA GLN A 99 -17.29 14.22 8.91
C GLN A 99 -17.73 14.09 7.43
N TRP A 100 -18.99 13.72 7.18
CA TRP A 100 -19.52 13.47 5.83
C TRP A 100 -19.35 14.64 4.86
N HIS A 101 -19.28 15.88 5.37
CA HIS A 101 -19.02 17.07 4.56
C HIS A 101 -17.67 17.02 3.84
N LEU A 102 -16.68 16.25 4.35
CA LEU A 102 -15.40 16.04 3.67
C LEU A 102 -15.56 15.32 2.34
N CYS A 103 -16.61 14.52 2.16
CA CYS A 103 -16.88 13.87 0.89
C CYS A 103 -17.22 14.85 -0.25
N ASP A 104 -17.48 16.13 0.05
CA ASP A 104 -17.64 17.17 -0.95
C ASP A 104 -16.30 17.78 -1.39
N ASP A 105 -15.25 17.59 -0.61
CA ASP A 105 -13.90 18.01 -0.98
C ASP A 105 -13.27 17.04 -2.00
N PRO A 106 -12.64 17.57 -3.07
CA PRO A 106 -12.06 16.73 -4.13
C PRO A 106 -10.98 15.77 -3.63
N GLY A 107 -10.14 16.18 -2.67
CA GLY A 107 -9.06 15.34 -2.13
C GLY A 107 -9.59 14.13 -1.35
N HIS A 108 -10.59 14.34 -0.49
CA HIS A 108 -11.24 13.27 0.28
C HIS A 108 -12.05 12.35 -0.63
N ARG A 109 -12.70 12.91 -1.66
CA ARG A 109 -13.39 12.11 -2.68
C ARG A 109 -12.43 11.22 -3.46
N ASP A 110 -11.25 11.73 -3.80
CA ASP A 110 -10.21 10.94 -4.47
C ASP A 110 -9.68 9.80 -3.59
N ILE A 111 -9.52 10.00 -2.26
CA ILE A 111 -9.23 8.90 -1.33
C ILE A 111 -10.32 7.83 -1.40
N MET A 112 -11.59 8.24 -1.29
CA MET A 112 -12.73 7.31 -1.29
C MET A 112 -12.81 6.53 -2.61
N ASP A 113 -12.61 7.18 -3.73
CA ASP A 113 -12.61 6.52 -5.05
C ASP A 113 -11.40 5.60 -5.23
N CYS A 114 -10.22 6.00 -4.77
CA CYS A 114 -9.04 5.16 -4.75
C CYS A 114 -9.28 3.91 -3.90
N TYR A 115 -9.83 4.05 -2.69
CA TYR A 115 -10.12 2.92 -1.81
C TYR A 115 -11.20 1.99 -2.40
N ARG A 116 -12.24 2.53 -3.05
CA ARG A 116 -13.24 1.74 -3.78
C ARG A 116 -12.61 0.90 -4.90
N ARG A 117 -11.70 1.48 -5.68
CA ARG A 117 -10.94 0.77 -6.73
C ARG A 117 -10.03 -0.31 -6.14
N LEU A 118 -9.38 -0.04 -5.01
CA LEU A 118 -8.57 -1.03 -4.28
C LEU A 118 -9.42 -2.21 -3.78
N LEU A 119 -10.61 -1.97 -3.24
CA LEU A 119 -11.53 -3.04 -2.83
C LEU A 119 -12.01 -3.88 -4.02
N ALA A 120 -12.31 -3.24 -5.15
CA ALA A 120 -12.69 -3.95 -6.38
C ALA A 120 -11.53 -4.84 -6.87
N LEU A 121 -10.32 -4.33 -6.87
CA LEU A 121 -9.12 -5.11 -7.19
C LEU A 121 -8.93 -6.27 -6.20
N TYR A 122 -9.02 -6.00 -4.90
CA TYR A 122 -8.86 -7.01 -3.85
C TYR A 122 -9.86 -8.16 -4.00
N THR A 123 -11.13 -7.86 -4.23
CA THR A 123 -12.17 -8.89 -4.36
C THR A 123 -12.13 -9.65 -5.69
N SER A 124 -11.58 -9.03 -6.75
CA SER A 124 -11.48 -9.64 -8.08
C SER A 124 -10.21 -10.48 -8.29
N ARG A 125 -9.18 -10.33 -7.44
CA ARG A 125 -7.88 -10.98 -7.61
C ARG A 125 -7.56 -11.92 -6.46
N THR A 126 -7.63 -13.22 -6.74
CA THR A 126 -7.35 -14.29 -5.77
C THR A 126 -6.00 -14.13 -5.08
N VAL A 127 -4.99 -13.63 -5.78
CA VAL A 127 -3.65 -13.38 -5.26
C VAL A 127 -3.62 -12.44 -4.05
N LEU A 128 -4.65 -11.61 -3.84
CA LEU A 128 -4.69 -10.63 -2.76
C LEU A 128 -5.34 -11.15 -1.48
N TYR A 129 -6.28 -12.08 -1.57
CA TYR A 129 -7.04 -12.56 -0.41
C TYR A 129 -6.80 -14.04 -0.08
N ASN A 130 -6.12 -14.78 -0.95
CA ASN A 130 -5.80 -16.18 -0.72
C ASN A 130 -4.33 -16.33 -0.36
N ASP A 131 -4.07 -16.51 0.94
CA ASP A 131 -2.74 -16.72 1.50
C ASP A 131 -2.47 -18.23 1.79
N ALA A 132 -3.27 -19.13 1.23
CA ALA A 132 -3.04 -20.55 1.33
C ALA A 132 -1.73 -20.92 0.59
N GLY A 133 -0.90 -21.78 1.19
CA GLY A 133 0.43 -22.08 0.67
C GLY A 133 1.52 -21.08 1.05
N LYS A 134 1.15 -20.10 1.80
CA LYS A 134 1.89 -19.07 2.55
C LYS A 134 3.28 -18.68 2.00
N GLU A 135 4.24 -19.58 1.94
CA GLU A 135 5.65 -19.28 1.63
C GLU A 135 5.89 -18.70 0.23
N ASN A 136 4.98 -18.96 -0.71
CA ASN A 136 5.15 -18.57 -2.12
C ASN A 136 4.20 -17.47 -2.58
N VAL A 137 3.36 -16.91 -1.68
CA VAL A 137 2.35 -15.90 -2.06
C VAL A 137 2.90 -14.48 -2.04
N PHE A 138 4.07 -14.28 -1.45
CA PHE A 138 4.72 -12.98 -1.31
C PHE A 138 6.24 -13.10 -1.48
N GLU A 139 6.82 -12.14 -2.18
CA GLU A 139 8.27 -11.99 -2.29
C GLU A 139 8.62 -10.51 -2.47
N TRP A 140 9.65 -10.05 -1.78
CA TRP A 140 10.24 -8.76 -2.05
C TRP A 140 10.96 -8.77 -3.40
N ILE A 141 10.67 -7.77 -4.25
CA ILE A 141 11.49 -7.47 -5.42
C ILE A 141 12.63 -6.56 -4.99
N ASN A 142 12.31 -5.48 -4.29
CA ASN A 142 13.31 -4.61 -3.68
C ASN A 142 12.74 -4.02 -2.38
N ASN A 143 13.35 -4.38 -1.27
CA ASN A 143 13.05 -3.90 0.06
C ASN A 143 14.18 -3.02 0.65
N ALA A 144 15.18 -2.65 -0.15
CA ALA A 144 16.36 -1.92 0.29
C ALA A 144 16.48 -0.51 -0.33
N ASP A 145 15.46 -0.03 -1.02
CA ASP A 145 15.46 1.29 -1.65
C ASP A 145 15.07 2.41 -0.66
N TYR A 146 15.74 2.39 0.48
CA TYR A 146 15.50 3.34 1.57
C TYR A 146 15.87 4.79 1.24
N MET A 147 16.74 5.01 0.25
CA MET A 147 17.12 6.35 -0.18
C MET A 147 16.03 7.05 -0.98
N ARG A 148 15.17 6.29 -1.64
CA ARG A 148 14.03 6.81 -2.43
C ARG A 148 12.68 6.60 -1.76
N ASP A 149 12.64 5.90 -0.62
CA ASP A 149 11.41 5.46 0.08
C ASP A 149 10.48 4.64 -0.82
N ILE A 150 11.06 3.75 -1.62
CA ILE A 150 10.32 2.87 -2.52
C ILE A 150 10.36 1.43 -2.01
N PHE A 151 9.21 0.78 -2.06
CA PHE A 151 9.06 -0.65 -1.81
C PHE A 151 8.47 -1.31 -3.05
N SER A 152 9.09 -2.38 -3.51
CA SER A 152 8.53 -3.21 -4.56
C SER A 152 8.49 -4.68 -4.16
N PHE A 153 7.35 -5.32 -4.42
CA PHE A 153 7.10 -6.70 -4.08
C PHE A 153 6.11 -7.33 -5.04
N ILE A 154 6.03 -8.65 -5.01
CA ILE A 154 5.10 -9.42 -5.80
C ILE A 154 4.17 -10.24 -4.91
N ARG A 155 2.91 -10.29 -5.29
CA ARG A 155 1.92 -11.25 -4.79
C ARG A 155 1.64 -12.27 -5.86
N ARG A 156 1.65 -13.56 -5.50
CA ARG A 156 1.45 -14.67 -6.41
C ARG A 156 0.29 -15.55 -5.99
N ASN A 157 -0.36 -16.13 -6.99
CA ASN A 157 -1.25 -17.25 -6.76
C ASN A 157 -0.41 -18.52 -6.53
N PRO A 158 -0.54 -19.20 -5.38
CA PRO A 158 0.29 -20.36 -5.06
C PRO A 158 0.09 -21.56 -6.00
N TRP A 159 -1.01 -21.57 -6.74
CA TRP A 159 -1.32 -22.64 -7.71
C TRP A 159 -1.11 -22.25 -9.18
N ASN A 160 -0.90 -20.97 -9.45
CA ASN A 160 -0.64 -20.44 -10.79
C ASN A 160 0.34 -19.28 -10.73
N TYR A 161 1.62 -19.56 -10.90
CA TYR A 161 2.69 -18.55 -10.80
C TYR A 161 2.59 -17.43 -11.83
N ASN A 162 1.86 -17.63 -12.94
CA ASN A 162 1.60 -16.60 -13.94
C ASN A 162 0.49 -15.62 -13.52
N ASP A 163 -0.30 -15.98 -12.50
CA ASP A 163 -1.28 -15.10 -11.90
C ASP A 163 -0.61 -14.37 -10.73
N ALA A 164 -0.07 -13.20 -11.00
CA ALA A 164 0.71 -12.42 -10.06
C ALA A 164 0.42 -10.93 -10.21
N LEU A 165 0.63 -10.17 -9.13
CA LEU A 165 0.58 -8.72 -9.10
C LEU A 165 1.89 -8.17 -8.55
N VAL A 166 2.51 -7.26 -9.29
CA VAL A 166 3.68 -6.49 -8.86
C VAL A 166 3.19 -5.19 -8.26
N PHE A 167 3.67 -4.89 -7.06
CA PHE A 167 3.42 -3.65 -6.35
C PHE A 167 4.67 -2.78 -6.35
N VAL A 168 4.48 -1.49 -6.62
CA VAL A 168 5.51 -0.46 -6.48
C VAL A 168 4.90 0.69 -5.70
N CYS A 169 5.40 0.91 -4.49
CA CYS A 169 4.89 1.93 -3.58
C CYS A 169 5.97 2.98 -3.34
N ASN A 170 5.74 4.20 -3.84
CA ASN A 170 6.57 5.36 -3.56
C ASN A 170 5.97 6.12 -2.35
N PHE A 171 6.69 6.14 -1.23
CA PHE A 171 6.29 6.86 -0.03
C PHE A 171 6.90 8.26 0.08
N ALA A 172 7.75 8.67 -0.86
CA ALA A 172 8.23 10.04 -0.91
C ALA A 172 7.17 10.97 -1.55
N PRO A 173 7.03 12.23 -1.08
CA PRO A 173 6.10 13.20 -1.63
C PRO A 173 6.64 13.85 -2.92
N VAL A 174 7.39 13.11 -3.71
CA VAL A 174 7.99 13.55 -4.96
C VAL A 174 7.88 12.46 -6.00
N GLU A 175 7.69 12.87 -7.24
CA GLU A 175 7.81 11.97 -8.38
C GLU A 175 9.24 11.46 -8.50
N ARG A 176 9.38 10.21 -8.90
CA ARG A 176 10.69 9.59 -9.10
C ARG A 176 10.92 9.34 -10.60
N ASP A 177 12.16 9.45 -10.99
CA ASP A 177 12.60 9.08 -12.34
C ASP A 177 12.24 7.62 -12.64
N PRO A 178 12.02 7.28 -13.91
CA PRO A 178 11.80 5.90 -14.32
C PRO A 178 12.87 4.96 -13.75
N MET A 179 12.43 3.83 -13.23
CA MET A 179 13.31 2.83 -12.61
C MET A 179 13.07 1.45 -13.20
N GLU A 180 14.12 0.68 -13.29
CA GLU A 180 14.05 -0.73 -13.63
C GLU A 180 13.62 -1.55 -12.42
N ILE A 181 12.75 -2.52 -12.65
CA ILE A 181 12.25 -3.42 -11.62
C ILE A 181 12.48 -4.85 -12.11
N GLY A 182 13.27 -5.61 -11.34
CA GLY A 182 13.42 -7.04 -11.57
C GLY A 182 12.10 -7.76 -11.32
N VAL A 183 11.65 -8.56 -12.27
CA VAL A 183 10.46 -9.40 -12.14
C VAL A 183 10.81 -10.86 -12.43
N PRO A 184 10.17 -11.83 -11.75
CA PRO A 184 10.61 -13.24 -11.80
C PRO A 184 10.23 -13.95 -13.10
N VAL A 185 9.33 -13.40 -13.89
CA VAL A 185 8.82 -14.02 -15.12
C VAL A 185 8.92 -13.01 -16.26
N SER A 186 9.51 -13.41 -17.38
CA SER A 186 9.48 -12.63 -18.62
C SER A 186 8.07 -12.62 -19.21
N GLY A 187 7.67 -11.52 -19.82
CA GLY A 187 6.36 -11.38 -20.44
C GLY A 187 5.80 -9.98 -20.32
N ASP A 188 4.55 -9.82 -20.69
CA ASP A 188 3.89 -8.52 -20.68
C ASP A 188 3.21 -8.27 -19.34
N TYR A 189 3.51 -7.12 -18.75
CA TYR A 189 2.92 -6.61 -17.52
C TYR A 189 2.03 -5.43 -17.84
N VAL A 190 0.78 -5.50 -17.44
CA VAL A 190 -0.21 -4.45 -17.67
C VAL A 190 -0.51 -3.75 -16.35
N LYS A 191 -0.49 -2.42 -16.36
CA LYS A 191 -0.92 -1.64 -15.20
C LYS A 191 -2.41 -1.86 -14.94
N VAL A 192 -2.74 -2.39 -13.77
CA VAL A 192 -4.14 -2.67 -13.36
C VAL A 192 -4.65 -1.71 -12.30
N PHE A 193 -3.76 -0.94 -11.69
CA PHE A 193 -4.10 0.03 -10.65
C PHE A 193 -3.04 1.13 -10.55
N SER A 194 -3.51 2.35 -10.28
CA SER A 194 -2.71 3.48 -9.82
C SER A 194 -3.48 4.23 -8.73
N THR A 195 -2.76 4.89 -7.82
CA THR A 195 -3.34 5.84 -6.86
C THR A 195 -3.88 7.10 -7.54
N TYR A 196 -3.52 7.36 -8.79
CA TYR A 196 -4.04 8.40 -9.66
C TYR A 196 -5.05 7.81 -10.65
N ALA A 197 -6.29 8.30 -10.64
CA ALA A 197 -7.36 7.76 -11.48
C ALA A 197 -7.15 8.04 -12.98
N ASP A 198 -6.60 9.21 -13.27
CA ASP A 198 -6.43 9.72 -14.65
C ASP A 198 -5.11 9.31 -15.30
N GLU A 199 -4.30 8.49 -14.61
CA GLU A 199 -3.05 8.03 -15.17
C GLU A 199 -3.30 7.06 -16.33
N PRO A 200 -2.67 7.28 -17.51
CA PRO A 200 -2.93 6.46 -18.69
C PRO A 200 -2.59 4.99 -18.45
N GLU A 201 -3.32 4.12 -19.12
CA GLU A 201 -2.96 2.70 -19.19
C GLU A 201 -1.65 2.54 -19.94
N TYR A 202 -0.77 1.69 -19.43
CA TYR A 202 0.44 1.28 -20.14
C TYR A 202 0.74 -0.19 -19.86
N SER A 203 1.47 -0.80 -20.76
CA SER A 203 2.03 -2.12 -20.57
C SER A 203 3.56 -2.05 -20.69
N LEU A 204 4.22 -2.91 -19.95
CA LEU A 204 5.67 -3.07 -19.95
C LEU A 204 5.99 -4.51 -20.31
N THR A 205 6.99 -4.71 -21.17
CA THR A 205 7.47 -6.06 -21.48
C THR A 205 8.75 -6.33 -20.70
N ALA A 206 8.71 -7.36 -19.85
CA ALA A 206 9.90 -7.85 -19.17
C ALA A 206 10.63 -8.84 -20.07
N ILE A 207 11.88 -8.52 -20.38
CA ILE A 207 12.79 -9.40 -21.11
C ILE A 207 13.64 -10.20 -20.13
N ARG A 208 14.01 -11.42 -20.51
CA ARG A 208 14.97 -12.21 -19.76
C ARG A 208 16.36 -11.65 -20.03
N GLU A 209 17.03 -11.11 -19.04
CA GLU A 209 18.45 -10.90 -19.11
C GLU A 209 19.15 -12.26 -19.04
N GLU A 210 19.96 -12.58 -20.04
CA GLU A 210 20.91 -13.68 -19.93
C GLU A 210 21.97 -13.22 -18.92
N CYS A 211 21.89 -13.72 -17.69
CA CYS A 211 22.98 -13.61 -16.75
C CYS A 211 24.16 -14.40 -17.36
N ASP A 212 25.15 -13.69 -17.88
CA ASP A 212 26.45 -14.27 -18.17
C ASP A 212 26.93 -14.93 -16.88
N GLY A 213 26.98 -16.25 -16.89
CA GLY A 213 27.32 -17.07 -15.73
C GLY A 213 28.68 -16.65 -15.16
N ARG A 214 28.63 -15.95 -14.05
CA ARG A 214 29.73 -15.78 -13.09
C ARG A 214 29.30 -16.23 -11.73
#